data_98ab4da684bd8d0922520d79f64089b4
#
_entry.id   98ab4da684bd8d0922520d79f64089b4
#
_cell.length_a   1.000
_cell.length_b   1.000
_cell.length_c   1.000
_cell.angle_alpha   90.00
_cell.angle_beta   90.00
_cell.angle_gamma   90.00
#
_symmetry.space_group_name_H-M   'P 1'
#
loop_
_entity.id
_entity.type
_entity.pdbx_description
1 polymer ?
#
loop_
_entity_poly.entity_id
_entity_poly.type
_entity_poly.pdbx_seq_one_letter_code
_entity_poly.pdbx_strand_id
1 'polypeptide(L)'
;EKAALEMKMIKGRQIAWTVYQHMKVSAEHGEILEFEDLLQCELKNDNLRQFMNDWEMLLSGLKELPSEKILESLFRRQLDTCTQLKHMLALYHQDVTQNGKPKSYERLLGMVNVHLADKRLKNNRDALASKNTRGRGGAARSETPVRTGDCRQFAKDGKCSRGEECPWNHPKSERTPSPKGKGKGKGKDDK
;
A
#
# COMPACT_ATOMS: atom_id res chain seq x y z
N GLU A 1 -21.64 28.97 -32.61
CA GLU A 1 -22.29 29.68 -33.73
C GLU A 1 -23.70 30.20 -33.39
N LYS A 2 -24.64 29.35 -32.85
CA LYS A 2 -26.01 29.79 -32.51
C LYS A 2 -26.08 30.94 -31.50
N ALA A 3 -25.18 30.97 -30.49
CA ALA A 3 -25.17 32.03 -29.47
C ALA A 3 -24.71 33.38 -30.01
N ALA A 4 -23.84 33.38 -31.01
CA ALA A 4 -23.40 34.60 -31.70
C ALA A 4 -24.47 35.19 -32.57
N LEU A 5 -25.34 34.36 -33.17
CA LEU A 5 -26.47 34.77 -33.97
C LEU A 5 -27.63 35.37 -33.15
N GLU A 6 -27.85 34.87 -31.92
CA GLU A 6 -28.95 35.31 -31.05
C GLU A 6 -28.53 36.32 -29.98
N MET A 7 -27.28 36.72 -29.91
CA MET A 7 -26.71 37.60 -28.86
C MET A 7 -27.10 37.20 -27.43
N LYS A 8 -27.38 35.91 -27.18
CA LYS A 8 -27.72 35.35 -25.86
C LYS A 8 -26.52 34.67 -25.25
N MET A 9 -26.26 34.95 -23.97
CA MET A 9 -25.23 34.24 -23.22
C MET A 9 -25.62 32.79 -23.06
N ILE A 10 -24.71 31.88 -23.43
CA ILE A 10 -24.89 30.41 -23.22
C ILE A 10 -24.85 30.12 -21.73
N LYS A 11 -25.90 29.48 -21.22
CA LYS A 11 -25.96 29.05 -19.82
C LYS A 11 -25.03 27.82 -19.59
N GLY A 12 -24.46 27.71 -18.40
CA GLY A 12 -23.56 26.61 -18.07
C GLY A 12 -24.12 25.20 -18.36
N ARG A 13 -25.42 25.00 -18.19
CA ARG A 13 -26.11 23.73 -18.57
C ARG A 13 -26.07 23.48 -20.08
N GLN A 14 -26.15 24.50 -20.90
CA GLN A 14 -26.08 24.34 -22.36
C GLN A 14 -24.67 24.00 -22.81
N ILE A 15 -23.64 24.57 -22.14
CA ILE A 15 -22.25 24.23 -22.37
C ILE A 15 -22.02 22.77 -21.99
N ALA A 16 -22.43 22.34 -20.79
CA ALA A 16 -22.30 20.97 -20.33
C ALA A 16 -23.01 19.98 -21.28
N TRP A 17 -24.23 20.33 -21.72
CA TRP A 17 -24.97 19.49 -22.68
C TRP A 17 -24.28 19.41 -24.03
N THR A 18 -23.73 20.51 -24.55
CA THR A 18 -22.98 20.53 -25.82
C THR A 18 -21.72 19.66 -25.72
N VAL A 19 -20.97 19.79 -24.64
CA VAL A 19 -19.79 18.92 -24.36
C VAL A 19 -20.20 17.46 -24.29
N TYR A 20 -21.28 17.15 -23.55
CA TYR A 20 -21.79 15.78 -23.46
C TYR A 20 -22.19 15.22 -24.84
N GLN A 21 -22.94 16.00 -25.67
CA GLN A 21 -23.31 15.53 -26.99
C GLN A 21 -22.11 15.37 -27.94
N HIS A 22 -21.07 16.17 -27.77
CA HIS A 22 -19.86 16.06 -28.56
C HIS A 22 -19.01 14.82 -28.15
N MET A 23 -19.03 14.51 -26.87
CA MET A 23 -18.29 13.36 -26.32
C MET A 23 -19.08 12.06 -26.34
N LYS A 24 -20.38 12.11 -26.65
CA LYS A 24 -21.22 10.91 -26.71
C LYS A 24 -20.78 10.02 -27.88
N VAL A 25 -20.16 8.93 -27.58
CA VAL A 25 -19.86 7.85 -28.53
C VAL A 25 -21.17 7.12 -28.86
N SER A 26 -21.37 6.70 -30.11
CA SER A 26 -22.51 5.85 -30.47
C SER A 26 -22.42 4.54 -29.67
N ALA A 27 -23.58 3.95 -29.35
CA ALA A 27 -23.61 2.72 -28.54
C ALA A 27 -22.77 1.60 -29.17
N GLU A 28 -22.87 1.44 -30.49
CA GLU A 28 -22.12 0.43 -31.25
C GLU A 28 -20.59 0.67 -31.20
N HIS A 29 -20.14 1.91 -31.38
CA HIS A 29 -18.71 2.22 -31.28
C HIS A 29 -18.20 2.09 -29.82
N GLY A 30 -19.05 2.39 -28.84
CA GLY A 30 -18.73 2.22 -27.44
C GLY A 30 -18.44 0.76 -27.11
N GLU A 31 -19.28 -0.16 -27.55
CA GLU A 31 -19.11 -1.60 -27.32
C GLU A 31 -17.83 -2.17 -27.95
N ILE A 32 -17.48 -1.70 -29.16
CA ILE A 32 -16.23 -2.10 -29.83
C ILE A 32 -15.02 -1.62 -29.05
N LEU A 33 -15.01 -0.34 -28.63
CA LEU A 33 -13.91 0.24 -27.85
C LEU A 33 -13.76 -0.45 -26.50
N GLU A 34 -14.86 -0.72 -25.80
CA GLU A 34 -14.86 -1.45 -24.52
C GLU A 34 -14.24 -2.84 -24.65
N PHE A 35 -14.52 -3.56 -25.75
CA PHE A 35 -13.92 -4.87 -26.01
C PHE A 35 -12.43 -4.76 -26.42
N GLU A 36 -12.06 -3.75 -27.19
CA GLU A 36 -10.65 -3.47 -27.52
C GLU A 36 -9.82 -3.16 -26.26
N ASP A 37 -10.39 -2.40 -25.33
CA ASP A 37 -9.74 -2.13 -24.04
C ASP A 37 -9.49 -3.41 -23.24
N LEU A 38 -10.43 -4.36 -23.27
CA LEU A 38 -10.25 -5.67 -22.65
C LEU A 38 -9.12 -6.47 -23.31
N LEU A 39 -8.99 -6.40 -24.64
CA LEU A 39 -7.90 -7.05 -25.38
C LEU A 39 -6.52 -6.44 -25.07
N GLN A 40 -6.48 -5.15 -24.78
CA GLN A 40 -5.26 -4.40 -24.42
C GLN A 40 -4.89 -4.50 -22.95
N CYS A 41 -5.76 -5.11 -22.11
CA CYS A 41 -5.49 -5.31 -20.70
C CYS A 41 -4.32 -6.29 -20.52
N GLU A 42 -3.19 -5.81 -20.03
CA GLU A 42 -1.97 -6.59 -19.87
C GLU A 42 -1.49 -6.64 -18.42
N LEU A 43 -0.93 -7.79 -18.03
CA LEU A 43 -0.24 -7.93 -16.75
C LEU A 43 1.12 -7.23 -16.80
N LYS A 44 1.25 -6.05 -16.20
CA LYS A 44 2.49 -5.27 -16.16
C LYS A 44 3.27 -5.54 -14.86
N ASN A 45 4.59 -5.71 -14.98
CA ASN A 45 5.52 -5.83 -13.84
C ASN A 45 5.14 -6.93 -12.82
N ASP A 46 4.48 -8.01 -13.25
CA ASP A 46 4.00 -9.09 -12.36
C ASP A 46 3.09 -8.59 -11.21
N ASN A 47 2.43 -7.41 -11.42
CA ASN A 47 1.51 -6.82 -10.46
C ASN A 47 0.09 -7.38 -10.63
N LEU A 48 -0.08 -8.61 -10.15
CA LEU A 48 -1.32 -9.36 -10.27
C LEU A 48 -2.54 -8.65 -9.65
N ARG A 49 -2.33 -7.90 -8.55
CA ARG A 49 -3.43 -7.16 -7.90
C ARG A 49 -3.96 -6.03 -8.77
N GLN A 50 -3.06 -5.25 -9.37
CA GLN A 50 -3.45 -4.16 -10.26
C GLN A 50 -4.16 -4.72 -11.49
N PHE A 51 -3.59 -5.75 -12.10
CA PHE A 51 -4.20 -6.43 -13.23
C PHE A 51 -5.63 -6.93 -12.92
N MET A 52 -5.85 -7.53 -11.74
CA MET A 52 -7.19 -7.98 -11.34
C MET A 52 -8.19 -6.82 -11.20
N ASN A 53 -7.76 -5.72 -10.63
CA ASN A 53 -8.62 -4.53 -10.50
C ASN A 53 -8.98 -3.96 -11.88
N ASP A 54 -8.00 -3.83 -12.77
CA ASP A 54 -8.20 -3.31 -14.12
C ASP A 54 -9.11 -4.25 -14.93
N TRP A 55 -8.89 -5.57 -14.82
CA TRP A 55 -9.68 -6.59 -15.46
C TRP A 55 -11.15 -6.59 -15.00
N GLU A 56 -11.39 -6.55 -13.70
CA GLU A 56 -12.75 -6.48 -13.12
C GLU A 56 -13.45 -5.17 -13.50
N MET A 57 -12.73 -4.06 -13.52
CA MET A 57 -13.26 -2.77 -13.95
C MET A 57 -13.70 -2.80 -15.41
N LEU A 58 -12.88 -3.36 -16.31
CA LEU A 58 -13.20 -3.48 -17.72
C LEU A 58 -14.42 -4.41 -17.93
N LEU A 59 -14.45 -5.58 -17.27
CA LEU A 59 -15.61 -6.47 -17.36
C LEU A 59 -16.91 -5.81 -16.86
N SER A 60 -16.84 -4.99 -15.83
CA SER A 60 -18.02 -4.29 -15.30
C SER A 60 -18.52 -3.19 -16.24
N GLY A 61 -17.65 -2.68 -17.12
CA GLY A 61 -17.99 -1.67 -18.13
C GLY A 61 -18.67 -2.25 -19.36
N LEU A 62 -18.42 -3.54 -19.68
CA LEU A 62 -18.97 -4.20 -20.85
C LEU A 62 -20.50 -4.38 -20.71
N LYS A 63 -21.25 -4.01 -21.73
CA LYS A 63 -22.70 -4.28 -21.79
C LYS A 63 -23.00 -5.76 -21.98
N GLU A 64 -22.25 -6.41 -22.85
CA GLU A 64 -22.34 -7.83 -23.10
C GLU A 64 -21.01 -8.51 -22.76
N LEU A 65 -21.05 -9.47 -21.84
CA LEU A 65 -19.88 -10.22 -21.47
C LEU A 65 -19.49 -11.20 -22.61
N PRO A 66 -18.21 -11.28 -22.97
CA PRO A 66 -17.71 -12.28 -23.91
C PRO A 66 -17.99 -13.69 -23.41
N SER A 67 -18.05 -14.65 -24.33
CA SER A 67 -18.23 -16.04 -23.94
C SER A 67 -17.14 -16.52 -22.99
N GLU A 68 -17.47 -17.46 -22.09
CA GLU A 68 -16.52 -18.02 -21.10
C GLU A 68 -15.22 -18.52 -21.75
N LYS A 69 -15.32 -19.08 -22.96
CA LYS A 69 -14.14 -19.55 -23.71
C LYS A 69 -13.20 -18.42 -24.11
N ILE A 70 -13.76 -17.27 -24.49
CA ILE A 70 -12.97 -16.08 -24.85
C ILE A 70 -12.32 -15.51 -23.59
N LEU A 71 -13.09 -15.35 -22.51
CA LEU A 71 -12.59 -14.87 -21.23
C LEU A 71 -11.48 -15.77 -20.68
N GLU A 72 -11.67 -17.10 -20.70
CA GLU A 72 -10.63 -18.04 -20.27
C GLU A 72 -9.36 -17.87 -21.10
N SER A 73 -9.48 -17.78 -22.41
CA SER A 73 -8.32 -17.67 -23.30
C SER A 73 -7.55 -16.37 -23.09
N LEU A 74 -8.24 -15.24 -23.00
CA LEU A 74 -7.63 -13.94 -22.80
C LEU A 74 -6.98 -13.84 -21.41
N PHE A 75 -7.70 -14.24 -20.38
CA PHE A 75 -7.22 -14.20 -19.01
C PHE A 75 -6.01 -15.11 -18.81
N ARG A 76 -6.09 -16.36 -19.31
CA ARG A 76 -4.98 -17.30 -19.24
C ARG A 76 -3.72 -16.77 -19.93
N ARG A 77 -3.87 -16.16 -21.12
CA ARG A 77 -2.73 -15.57 -21.85
C ARG A 77 -1.97 -14.56 -21.00
N GLN A 78 -2.68 -13.75 -20.20
CA GLN A 78 -2.04 -12.81 -19.29
C GLN A 78 -1.39 -13.50 -18.09
N LEU A 79 -2.07 -14.51 -17.53
CA LEU A 79 -1.53 -15.27 -16.40
C LEU A 79 -0.28 -16.09 -16.78
N ASP A 80 -0.16 -16.56 -18.04
CA ASP A 80 1.01 -17.29 -18.52
C ASP A 80 2.30 -16.42 -18.42
N THR A 81 2.17 -15.10 -18.45
CA THR A 81 3.30 -14.17 -18.23
C THR A 81 3.67 -13.99 -16.76
N CYS A 82 2.77 -14.38 -15.82
CA CYS A 82 2.94 -14.21 -14.40
C CYS A 82 3.93 -15.21 -13.81
N THR A 83 4.99 -14.69 -13.18
CA THR A 83 6.00 -15.56 -12.53
C THR A 83 5.49 -16.21 -11.26
N GLN A 84 4.56 -15.52 -10.54
CA GLN A 84 4.04 -15.96 -9.25
C GLN A 84 3.08 -17.15 -9.36
N LEU A 85 2.41 -17.32 -10.50
CA LEU A 85 1.37 -18.34 -10.73
C LEU A 85 1.84 -19.55 -11.53
N LYS A 86 3.09 -19.62 -11.96
CA LYS A 86 3.63 -20.66 -12.84
C LYS A 86 3.28 -22.08 -12.37
N HIS A 87 3.45 -22.35 -11.08
CA HIS A 87 3.14 -23.67 -10.51
C HIS A 87 1.65 -24.00 -10.56
N MET A 88 0.80 -23.03 -10.22
CA MET A 88 -0.65 -23.22 -10.21
C MET A 88 -1.19 -23.40 -11.65
N LEU A 89 -0.63 -22.67 -12.60
CA LEU A 89 -0.97 -22.80 -14.02
C LEU A 89 -0.53 -24.16 -14.58
N ALA A 90 0.64 -24.66 -14.18
CA ALA A 90 1.08 -26.01 -14.56
C ALA A 90 0.10 -27.09 -14.07
N LEU A 91 -0.39 -26.99 -12.84
CA LEU A 91 -1.43 -27.88 -12.31
C LEU A 91 -2.76 -27.73 -13.08
N TYR A 92 -3.15 -26.50 -13.42
CA TYR A 92 -4.34 -26.28 -14.25
C TYR A 92 -4.20 -26.94 -15.62
N HIS A 93 -3.05 -26.77 -16.29
CA HIS A 93 -2.78 -27.42 -17.57
C HIS A 93 -2.78 -28.96 -17.47
N GLN A 94 -2.19 -29.49 -16.42
CA GLN A 94 -2.20 -30.91 -16.16
C GLN A 94 -3.63 -31.44 -15.98
N ASP A 95 -4.46 -30.74 -15.23
CA ASP A 95 -5.87 -31.08 -15.03
C ASP A 95 -6.66 -31.08 -16.34
N VAL A 96 -6.43 -30.10 -17.20
CA VAL A 96 -7.10 -30.00 -18.49
C VAL A 96 -6.63 -31.10 -19.46
N THR A 97 -5.30 -31.35 -19.50
CA THR A 97 -4.74 -32.29 -20.53
C THR A 97 -4.80 -33.74 -20.10
N GLN A 98 -4.54 -34.06 -18.83
CA GLN A 98 -4.45 -35.43 -18.34
C GLN A 98 -5.77 -35.90 -17.73
N ASN A 99 -6.45 -35.02 -16.98
CA ASN A 99 -7.67 -35.40 -16.27
C ASN A 99 -8.96 -35.07 -17.06
N GLY A 100 -8.82 -34.50 -18.27
CA GLY A 100 -9.97 -34.18 -19.14
C GLY A 100 -10.91 -33.10 -18.55
N LYS A 101 -10.46 -32.33 -17.54
CA LYS A 101 -11.31 -31.28 -16.97
C LYS A 101 -11.54 -30.15 -17.99
N PRO A 102 -12.74 -29.56 -18.06
CA PRO A 102 -13.00 -28.46 -18.97
C PRO A 102 -12.19 -27.23 -18.60
N LYS A 103 -11.80 -26.46 -19.60
CA LYS A 103 -11.24 -25.12 -19.40
C LYS A 103 -12.33 -24.24 -18.79
N SER A 104 -12.00 -23.51 -17.73
CA SER A 104 -12.94 -22.64 -17.06
C SER A 104 -12.27 -21.37 -16.59
N TYR A 105 -12.88 -20.24 -16.94
CA TYR A 105 -12.47 -18.92 -16.47
C TYR A 105 -12.63 -18.80 -14.95
N GLU A 106 -13.74 -19.31 -14.40
CA GLU A 106 -13.98 -19.28 -12.95
C GLU A 106 -12.86 -19.98 -12.14
N ARG A 107 -12.37 -21.12 -12.64
CA ARG A 107 -11.26 -21.83 -11.98
C ARG A 107 -9.99 -20.99 -11.96
N LEU A 108 -9.64 -20.35 -13.08
CA LEU A 108 -8.48 -19.46 -13.14
C LEU A 108 -8.64 -18.27 -12.20
N LEU A 109 -9.81 -17.65 -12.20
CA LEU A 109 -10.15 -16.54 -11.31
C LEU A 109 -10.05 -16.95 -9.84
N GLY A 110 -10.59 -18.10 -9.48
CA GLY A 110 -10.50 -18.68 -8.13
C GLY A 110 -9.05 -18.90 -7.69
N MET A 111 -8.20 -19.43 -8.57
CA MET A 111 -6.77 -19.64 -8.30
C MET A 111 -6.06 -18.32 -8.01
N VAL A 112 -6.31 -17.29 -8.81
CA VAL A 112 -5.73 -15.96 -8.62
C VAL A 112 -6.17 -15.36 -7.28
N ASN A 113 -7.47 -15.43 -6.97
CA ASN A 113 -8.02 -14.89 -5.74
C ASN A 113 -7.45 -15.58 -4.49
N VAL A 114 -7.32 -16.91 -4.51
CA VAL A 114 -6.67 -17.67 -3.43
C VAL A 114 -5.23 -17.22 -3.25
N HIS A 115 -4.46 -17.12 -4.34
CA HIS A 115 -3.07 -16.66 -4.28
C HIS A 115 -2.94 -15.25 -3.68
N LEU A 116 -3.79 -14.32 -4.11
CA LEU A 116 -3.79 -12.95 -3.58
C LEU A 116 -4.21 -12.88 -2.10
N ALA A 117 -5.15 -13.72 -1.69
CA ALA A 117 -5.56 -13.84 -0.29
C ALA A 117 -4.42 -14.38 0.58
N ASP A 118 -3.74 -15.44 0.15
CA ASP A 118 -2.59 -16.02 0.85
C ASP A 118 -1.43 -15.03 0.96
N LYS A 119 -1.14 -14.33 -0.13
CA LYS A 119 -0.12 -13.27 -0.14
C LYS A 119 -0.45 -12.16 0.85
N ARG A 120 -1.72 -11.75 0.93
CA ARG A 120 -2.17 -10.74 1.91
C ARG A 120 -2.05 -11.24 3.34
N LEU A 121 -2.46 -12.49 3.62
CA LEU A 121 -2.32 -13.11 4.94
C LEU A 121 -0.86 -13.19 5.37
N LYS A 122 0.03 -13.61 4.47
CA LYS A 122 1.47 -13.66 4.72
C LYS A 122 2.02 -12.29 5.05
N ASN A 123 1.74 -11.28 4.22
CA ASN A 123 2.19 -9.91 4.46
C ASN A 123 1.70 -9.35 5.81
N ASN A 124 0.44 -9.62 6.17
CA ASN A 124 -0.12 -9.19 7.45
C ASN A 124 0.59 -9.88 8.62
N ARG A 125 0.88 -11.19 8.51
CA ARG A 125 1.62 -11.93 9.52
C ARG A 125 3.03 -11.39 9.69
N ASP A 126 3.74 -11.14 8.60
CA ASP A 126 5.09 -10.59 8.60
C ASP A 126 5.11 -9.18 9.21
N ALA A 127 4.11 -8.35 8.89
CA ALA A 127 3.96 -7.03 9.49
C ALA A 127 3.71 -7.07 11.01
N LEU A 128 2.93 -8.05 11.49
CA LEU A 128 2.70 -8.26 12.92
C LEU A 128 3.97 -8.79 13.61
N ALA A 129 4.67 -9.73 12.99
CA ALA A 129 5.93 -10.27 13.51
C ALA A 129 7.00 -9.16 13.62
N SER A 130 7.13 -8.30 12.64
CA SER A 130 8.08 -7.19 12.65
C SER A 130 7.76 -6.14 13.72
N LYS A 131 6.48 -5.91 14.03
CA LYS A 131 6.06 -5.04 15.15
C LYS A 131 6.41 -5.67 16.51
N ASN A 132 6.21 -6.97 16.66
CA ASN A 132 6.51 -7.68 17.91
C ASN A 132 8.02 -7.78 18.19
N THR A 133 8.86 -7.89 17.15
CA THR A 133 10.32 -7.87 17.32
C THR A 133 10.84 -6.49 17.69
N ARG A 134 10.21 -5.40 17.20
CA ARG A 134 10.54 -4.02 17.62
C ARG A 134 10.10 -3.71 19.06
N GLY A 135 9.08 -4.39 19.57
CA GLY A 135 8.62 -4.23 20.96
C GLY A 135 9.42 -5.02 22.00
N ARG A 136 10.21 -6.05 21.58
CA ARG A 136 11.06 -6.84 22.47
C ARG A 136 12.53 -6.45 22.49
N GLY A 137 12.99 -5.71 21.50
CA GLY A 137 14.30 -5.06 21.51
C GLY A 137 14.15 -3.73 22.23
N GLY A 138 14.66 -3.65 23.48
CA GLY A 138 14.68 -2.56 24.41
C GLY A 138 14.11 -1.25 23.92
N ALA A 139 13.43 -0.53 24.81
CA ALA A 139 13.12 0.86 24.59
C ALA A 139 14.34 1.52 23.94
N ALA A 140 14.32 1.67 22.62
CA ALA A 140 15.21 2.58 21.95
C ALA A 140 14.93 3.90 22.67
N ARG A 141 15.83 4.28 23.56
CA ARG A 141 15.89 5.64 24.07
C ARG A 141 15.63 6.50 22.85
N SER A 142 14.46 7.11 22.81
CA SER A 142 14.19 8.17 21.87
C SER A 142 15.37 9.12 22.02
N GLU A 143 16.29 9.08 21.06
CA GLU A 143 17.28 10.14 20.93
C GLU A 143 16.46 11.39 20.64
N THR A 144 16.10 12.08 21.70
CA THR A 144 15.58 13.43 21.58
C THR A 144 16.63 14.19 20.77
N PRO A 145 16.24 14.85 19.68
CA PRO A 145 17.19 15.57 18.85
C PRO A 145 17.96 16.51 19.75
N VAL A 146 19.29 16.36 19.79
CA VAL A 146 20.20 17.23 20.54
C VAL A 146 19.95 18.64 20.04
N ARG A 147 19.26 19.44 20.84
CA ARG A 147 19.02 20.83 20.53
C ARG A 147 20.34 21.56 20.79
N THR A 148 20.94 22.04 19.72
CA THR A 148 22.16 22.87 19.78
C THR A 148 21.84 24.20 20.47
N GLY A 149 22.15 24.29 21.74
CA GLY A 149 21.98 25.53 22.55
C GLY A 149 22.20 25.25 24.02
N ASP A 150 22.73 26.24 24.75
CA ASP A 150 23.01 26.14 26.18
C ASP A 150 21.72 26.24 27.01
N CYS A 151 21.63 25.45 28.07
CA CYS A 151 20.53 25.48 29.01
C CYS A 151 20.45 26.83 29.71
N ARG A 152 19.42 27.63 29.47
CA ARG A 152 19.25 28.95 30.06
C ARG A 152 19.21 28.92 31.59
N GLN A 153 18.60 27.89 32.17
CA GLN A 153 18.55 27.74 33.64
C GLN A 153 19.93 27.40 34.20
N PHE A 154 20.67 26.51 33.53
CA PHE A 154 22.02 26.14 33.93
C PHE A 154 23.01 27.31 33.76
N ALA A 155 22.88 28.07 32.67
CA ALA A 155 23.72 29.26 32.42
C ALA A 155 23.50 30.38 33.45
N LYS A 156 22.24 30.49 33.99
CA LYS A 156 21.90 31.54 34.96
C LYS A 156 22.21 31.15 36.39
N ASP A 157 21.87 29.93 36.79
CA ASP A 157 21.86 29.51 38.21
C ASP A 157 22.92 28.43 38.51
N GLY A 158 23.72 28.02 37.54
CA GLY A 158 24.72 26.94 37.66
C GLY A 158 24.13 25.59 37.99
N LYS A 159 22.80 25.49 38.05
CA LYS A 159 22.03 24.24 38.32
C LYS A 159 20.81 24.19 37.42
N CYS A 160 20.49 22.99 36.99
CA CYS A 160 19.27 22.73 36.19
C CYS A 160 18.37 21.73 36.93
N SER A 161 17.09 22.05 37.07
CA SER A 161 16.11 21.19 37.73
C SER A 161 15.94 19.82 37.03
N ARG A 162 16.32 19.70 35.74
CA ARG A 162 16.26 18.46 34.96
C ARG A 162 17.55 17.65 35.01
N GLY A 163 18.61 18.14 35.58
CA GLY A 163 19.90 17.44 35.74
C GLY A 163 20.43 16.90 34.42
N GLU A 164 20.74 15.60 34.39
CA GLU A 164 21.26 14.86 33.22
C GLU A 164 20.23 14.62 32.12
N GLU A 165 18.95 14.71 32.42
CA GLU A 165 17.85 14.53 31.46
C GLU A 165 17.51 15.85 30.74
N CYS A 166 18.27 16.89 30.92
CA CYS A 166 18.03 18.16 30.25
C CYS A 166 18.36 18.05 28.74
N PRO A 167 17.42 18.40 27.84
CA PRO A 167 17.66 18.33 26.39
C PRO A 167 18.58 19.42 25.86
N TRP A 168 19.05 20.34 26.74
CA TRP A 168 19.95 21.46 26.41
C TRP A 168 21.34 21.21 26.96
N ASN A 169 22.40 21.71 26.29
CA ASN A 169 23.75 21.55 26.72
C ASN A 169 24.00 22.27 28.04
N HIS A 170 24.65 21.59 29.01
CA HIS A 170 25.22 22.18 30.20
C HIS A 170 26.73 22.35 29.97
N PRO A 171 27.26 23.58 29.93
CA PRO A 171 28.71 23.77 29.83
C PRO A 171 29.35 23.08 31.03
N LYS A 172 30.33 22.21 30.80
CA LYS A 172 31.11 21.56 31.87
C LYS A 172 31.87 22.60 32.64
N SER A 173 31.32 23.01 33.78
CA SER A 173 32.15 23.71 34.77
C SER A 173 33.20 22.71 35.28
N GLU A 174 34.46 23.10 35.30
CA GLU A 174 35.55 22.33 35.89
C GLU A 174 35.12 21.83 37.28
N ARG A 175 34.95 20.53 37.43
CA ARG A 175 34.55 19.94 38.70
C ARG A 175 35.70 20.00 39.66
N THR A 176 35.61 20.83 40.69
CA THR A 176 36.33 20.63 41.94
C THR A 176 35.88 19.30 42.56
N PRO A 177 36.81 18.41 42.98
CA PRO A 177 36.44 17.08 43.50
C PRO A 177 35.69 17.24 44.83
N SER A 178 34.47 16.73 44.89
CA SER A 178 33.70 16.63 46.13
C SER A 178 34.36 15.68 47.12
N PRO A 179 34.41 16.01 48.42
CA PRO A 179 34.99 15.14 49.45
C PRO A 179 34.13 13.91 49.67
N LYS A 180 34.76 12.74 49.72
CA LYS A 180 34.19 11.45 50.02
C LYS A 180 33.42 11.46 51.34
N GLY A 181 32.10 11.35 51.30
CA GLY A 181 31.28 11.05 52.49
C GLY A 181 31.53 9.64 52.99
N LYS A 182 32.00 9.56 54.25
CA LYS A 182 32.21 8.35 55.01
C LYS A 182 30.90 7.57 55.18
N GLY A 183 30.83 6.39 54.64
CA GLY A 183 29.77 5.41 54.92
C GLY A 183 29.84 4.95 56.38
N LYS A 184 28.78 5.13 57.12
CA LYS A 184 28.63 4.60 58.49
C LYS A 184 27.90 3.26 58.38
N GLY A 185 28.66 2.18 58.56
CA GLY A 185 28.09 0.88 58.76
C GLY A 185 27.31 0.79 60.07
N LYS A 186 26.19 0.16 60.05
CA LYS A 186 25.48 -0.31 61.23
C LYS A 186 25.14 -1.79 61.05
N GLY A 187 25.96 -2.59 61.65
CA GLY A 187 25.65 -3.99 61.94
C GLY A 187 24.51 -4.04 62.94
N LYS A 188 23.73 -5.07 62.86
CA LYS A 188 22.88 -5.57 63.92
C LYS A 188 22.92 -7.07 63.90
N ASP A 189 23.56 -7.58 64.90
CA ASP A 189 23.52 -8.94 65.35
C ASP A 189 22.20 -9.21 66.11
N ASP A 190 21.89 -10.50 66.26
CA ASP A 190 21.08 -11.17 67.28
C ASP A 190 19.53 -11.19 67.10
N LYS A 191 18.95 -12.30 66.98
CA LYS A 191 18.78 -13.52 67.79
C LYS A 191 17.85 -14.52 67.09
#